data_f379aef8df8ed4ab1a66e6e1beaa84f5
#
_entry.id   f379aef8df8ed4ab1a66e6e1beaa84f5
#
_cell.length_a   1.000
_cell.length_b   1.000
_cell.length_c   1.000
_cell.angle_alpha   90.00
_cell.angle_beta   90.00
_cell.angle_gamma   90.00
#
_symmetry.space_group_name_H-M   'P 1'
#
loop_
_entity.id
_entity.type
_entity.pdbx_description
1 polymer ?
#
loop_
_entity_poly.entity_id
_entity_poly.type
_entity_poly.pdbx_seq_one_letter_code
_entity_poly.pdbx_strand_id
1 'polypeptide(L)'
;MKRRVEYTTWPLPEDLTQKVVNYLDVYRLVIALILSVAHFYTLEKMPALFSLPFFAGVTLVLFVLAALFYLFASRRPTTDHYRLASLSLATDVLFLGALVITTSGIEDGLGILLVFTSGAAAIVLPLRFALALASLAAVAMVGTAIWNYSQGAAEARQLIQAALFGITALVTAILANQIAYWARDYRLIAEKRKATLTKLEQANELIIRRMRTGVIAVDENNRVRIMNESAWFSLGSPKVREKPLGEFSPRLNQALEEWKRHPTDDPAPVVLEPSQAQILPSFVQLPAESGLGAMIFMTDNNVVARRAVELSVNSLAKLSGSIAHEIRNPLSALNHASQLLEESPQIRLSEMRLIHIIQNHAKRMNGIVENIL
;
A
#
# COMPACT_ATOMS: atom_id res chain seq x y z
N MET A 1 -1.30 -3.83 23.95
CA MET A 1 -0.52 -4.92 23.33
C MET A 1 0.33 -4.33 22.20
N LYS A 2 1.55 -3.85 22.53
CA LYS A 2 2.48 -3.25 21.56
C LYS A 2 3.02 -4.36 20.66
N ARG A 3 2.60 -4.41 19.40
CA ARG A 3 3.25 -5.23 18.37
C ARG A 3 4.72 -4.79 18.31
N ARG A 4 5.64 -5.65 18.72
CA ARG A 4 7.05 -5.55 18.32
C ARG A 4 7.05 -5.62 16.80
N VAL A 5 7.25 -4.47 16.18
CA VAL A 5 7.59 -4.40 14.77
C VAL A 5 8.97 -5.08 14.68
N GLU A 6 9.04 -6.20 14.02
CA GLU A 6 10.31 -6.85 13.69
C GLU A 6 11.13 -5.92 12.81
N TYR A 7 12.06 -5.23 13.47
CA TYR A 7 13.03 -4.34 12.83
C TYR A 7 14.17 -5.19 12.23
N THR A 8 13.87 -5.98 11.22
CA THR A 8 14.87 -6.77 10.51
C THR A 8 14.88 -6.39 9.04
N THR A 9 15.48 -5.24 8.73
CA THR A 9 15.80 -4.91 7.34
C THR A 9 17.27 -4.51 7.20
N TRP A 10 18.14 -5.38 7.65
CA TRP A 10 19.50 -5.51 7.22
C TRP A 10 19.63 -6.86 6.50
N PRO A 11 20.23 -6.94 5.32
CA PRO A 11 20.93 -5.90 4.55
C PRO A 11 20.01 -4.98 3.74
N LEU A 12 20.60 -3.92 3.17
CA LEU A 12 19.94 -3.07 2.16
C LEU A 12 19.43 -3.93 0.99
N PRO A 13 18.33 -3.55 0.29
CA PRO A 13 17.93 -4.18 -0.95
C PRO A 13 19.11 -4.25 -1.93
N GLU A 14 19.23 -5.38 -2.65
CA GLU A 14 20.40 -5.67 -3.50
C GLU A 14 20.66 -4.58 -4.54
N ASP A 15 19.60 -4.04 -5.17
CA ASP A 15 19.69 -2.97 -6.17
C ASP A 15 20.27 -1.67 -5.61
N LEU A 16 19.94 -1.33 -4.35
CA LEU A 16 20.49 -0.19 -3.66
C LEU A 16 21.91 -0.44 -3.20
N THR A 17 22.18 -1.61 -2.64
CA THR A 17 23.53 -2.00 -2.22
C THR A 17 24.49 -1.94 -3.41
N GLN A 18 24.09 -2.46 -4.55
CA GLN A 18 24.91 -2.41 -5.78
C GLN A 18 25.20 -0.98 -6.24
N LYS A 19 24.20 -0.09 -6.21
CA LYS A 19 24.41 1.33 -6.57
C LYS A 19 25.38 2.02 -5.60
N VAL A 20 25.19 1.80 -4.29
CA VAL A 20 26.07 2.38 -3.27
C VAL A 20 27.50 1.85 -3.43
N VAL A 21 27.68 0.56 -3.65
CA VAL A 21 29.00 -0.05 -3.91
C VAL A 21 29.66 0.58 -5.11
N ASN A 22 28.94 0.73 -6.23
CA ASN A 22 29.51 1.35 -7.45
C ASN A 22 29.98 2.79 -7.19
N TYR A 23 29.22 3.58 -6.44
CA TYR A 23 29.65 4.94 -6.08
C TYR A 23 30.88 4.94 -5.15
N LEU A 24 30.90 4.05 -4.16
CA LEU A 24 32.03 3.90 -3.24
C LEU A 24 33.30 3.45 -3.98
N ASP A 25 33.20 2.54 -4.93
CA ASP A 25 34.34 2.05 -5.71
C ASP A 25 34.95 3.15 -6.57
N VAL A 26 34.10 3.97 -7.23
CA VAL A 26 34.57 5.14 -8.00
C VAL A 26 35.22 6.17 -7.08
N TYR A 27 34.56 6.51 -5.96
CA TYR A 27 35.10 7.41 -4.94
C TYR A 27 36.47 6.95 -4.44
N ARG A 28 36.59 5.68 -4.05
CA ARG A 28 37.84 5.06 -3.56
C ARG A 28 38.96 5.19 -4.55
N LEU A 29 38.71 4.85 -5.83
CA LEU A 29 39.70 4.94 -6.88
C LEU A 29 40.18 6.37 -7.09
N VAL A 30 39.24 7.33 -7.15
CA VAL A 30 39.57 8.75 -7.31
C VAL A 30 40.42 9.27 -6.14
N ILE A 31 40.03 8.96 -4.91
CA ILE A 31 40.78 9.37 -3.71
C ILE A 31 42.17 8.72 -3.67
N ALA A 32 42.25 7.40 -3.95
CA ALA A 32 43.53 6.71 -3.96
C ALA A 32 44.51 7.30 -5.02
N LEU A 33 44.01 7.69 -6.19
CA LEU A 33 44.80 8.35 -7.22
C LEU A 33 45.23 9.76 -6.80
N ILE A 34 44.31 10.59 -6.28
CA ILE A 34 44.60 11.95 -5.82
C ILE A 34 45.66 11.91 -4.71
N LEU A 35 45.51 11.03 -3.71
CA LEU A 35 46.46 10.88 -2.61
C LEU A 35 47.82 10.39 -3.12
N SER A 36 47.85 9.49 -4.09
CA SER A 36 49.09 9.03 -4.70
C SER A 36 49.84 10.15 -5.43
N VAL A 37 49.14 10.91 -6.27
CA VAL A 37 49.72 12.08 -6.97
C VAL A 37 50.19 13.14 -5.97
N ALA A 38 49.40 13.45 -4.96
CA ALA A 38 49.76 14.39 -3.90
C ALA A 38 51.01 13.92 -3.15
N HIS A 39 51.12 12.64 -2.80
CA HIS A 39 52.27 12.07 -2.11
C HIS A 39 53.55 12.22 -2.94
N PHE A 40 53.56 11.81 -4.21
CA PHE A 40 54.75 11.94 -5.03
C PHE A 40 55.15 13.38 -5.28
N TYR A 41 54.20 14.29 -5.46
CA TYR A 41 54.49 15.70 -5.62
C TYR A 41 55.07 16.35 -4.32
N THR A 42 54.52 15.98 -3.17
CA THR A 42 54.91 16.53 -1.90
C THR A 42 56.25 15.94 -1.41
N LEU A 43 56.51 14.67 -1.71
CA LEU A 43 57.74 14.00 -1.39
C LEU A 43 58.96 14.70 -2.02
N GLU A 44 58.83 15.19 -3.28
CA GLU A 44 59.85 15.92 -3.98
C GLU A 44 60.13 17.30 -3.39
N LYS A 45 59.09 18.02 -2.96
CA LYS A 45 59.20 19.40 -2.53
C LYS A 45 59.29 19.61 -1.02
N MET A 46 58.68 18.73 -0.23
CA MET A 46 58.55 18.87 1.23
C MET A 46 58.67 17.48 1.94
N PRO A 47 59.85 16.83 1.88
CA PRO A 47 59.99 15.51 2.47
C PRO A 47 59.74 15.43 3.98
N ALA A 48 59.87 16.55 4.69
CA ALA A 48 59.64 16.62 6.13
C ALA A 48 58.16 16.42 6.55
N LEU A 49 57.21 16.46 5.60
CA LEU A 49 55.81 16.19 5.86
C LEU A 49 55.50 14.72 6.16
N PHE A 50 56.41 13.82 5.81
CA PHE A 50 56.21 12.39 6.06
C PHE A 50 57.16 11.91 7.12
N SER A 51 56.63 11.32 8.19
CA SER A 51 57.41 10.65 9.21
C SER A 51 58.04 9.33 8.66
N LEU A 52 57.33 8.65 7.76
CA LEU A 52 57.75 7.38 7.16
C LEU A 52 57.38 7.35 5.64
N PRO A 53 58.08 8.11 4.78
CA PRO A 53 57.69 8.29 3.37
C PRO A 53 57.66 7.00 2.57
N PHE A 54 58.55 6.04 2.79
CA PHE A 54 58.54 4.74 2.14
C PHE A 54 57.25 3.96 2.48
N PHE A 55 56.85 3.89 3.73
CA PHE A 55 55.66 3.17 4.15
C PHE A 55 54.40 3.86 3.64
N ALA A 56 54.34 5.21 3.59
CA ALA A 56 53.26 5.93 2.96
C ALA A 56 53.10 5.58 1.47
N GLY A 57 54.20 5.55 0.73
CA GLY A 57 54.17 5.13 -0.68
C GLY A 57 53.67 3.69 -0.90
N VAL A 58 54.18 2.74 -0.07
CA VAL A 58 53.68 1.34 -0.15
C VAL A 58 52.19 1.25 0.20
N THR A 59 51.74 1.96 1.23
CA THR A 59 50.31 1.99 1.62
C THR A 59 49.42 2.53 0.48
N LEU A 60 49.84 3.59 -0.20
CA LEU A 60 49.10 4.17 -1.33
C LEU A 60 49.05 3.20 -2.53
N VAL A 61 50.14 2.54 -2.87
CA VAL A 61 50.14 1.52 -3.94
C VAL A 61 49.16 0.40 -3.61
N LEU A 62 49.22 -0.12 -2.38
CA LEU A 62 48.27 -1.15 -1.93
C LEU A 62 46.83 -0.66 -1.93
N PHE A 63 46.58 0.60 -1.58
CA PHE A 63 45.26 1.19 -1.62
C PHE A 63 44.70 1.31 -3.05
N VAL A 64 45.51 1.71 -4.00
CA VAL A 64 45.14 1.73 -5.42
C VAL A 64 44.84 0.29 -5.94
N LEU A 65 45.66 -0.68 -5.58
CA LEU A 65 45.42 -2.08 -5.96
C LEU A 65 44.13 -2.63 -5.33
N ALA A 66 43.86 -2.30 -4.06
CA ALA A 66 42.62 -2.65 -3.41
C ALA A 66 41.41 -1.96 -4.08
N ALA A 67 41.53 -0.67 -4.45
CA ALA A 67 40.48 0.05 -5.17
C ALA A 67 40.14 -0.61 -6.52
N LEU A 68 41.15 -0.98 -7.27
CA LEU A 68 40.98 -1.72 -8.54
C LEU A 68 40.34 -3.11 -8.31
N PHE A 69 40.80 -3.83 -7.29
CA PHE A 69 40.24 -5.14 -6.95
C PHE A 69 38.72 -5.03 -6.64
N TYR A 70 38.30 -4.09 -5.78
CA TYR A 70 36.92 -3.92 -5.43
C TYR A 70 36.07 -3.46 -6.64
N LEU A 71 36.61 -2.57 -7.50
CA LEU A 71 35.94 -2.12 -8.72
C LEU A 71 35.68 -3.29 -9.69
N PHE A 72 36.61 -4.24 -9.83
CA PHE A 72 36.41 -5.42 -10.67
C PHE A 72 35.55 -6.48 -10.00
N ALA A 73 35.66 -6.65 -8.67
CA ALA A 73 34.89 -7.62 -7.92
C ALA A 73 33.38 -7.23 -7.87
N SER A 74 33.07 -5.96 -7.77
CA SER A 74 31.66 -5.47 -7.74
C SER A 74 30.92 -5.68 -9.06
N ARG A 75 31.63 -5.84 -10.18
CA ARG A 75 31.02 -6.09 -11.50
C ARG A 75 30.68 -7.57 -11.75
N ARG A 76 31.07 -8.48 -10.88
CA ARG A 76 30.76 -9.90 -11.04
C ARG A 76 29.32 -10.19 -10.56
N PRO A 77 28.50 -10.88 -11.38
CA PRO A 77 27.08 -11.10 -11.04
C PRO A 77 26.83 -12.05 -9.86
N THR A 78 27.85 -12.82 -9.46
CA THR A 78 27.78 -13.78 -8.34
C THR A 78 28.23 -13.20 -7.01
N THR A 79 28.55 -11.90 -6.95
CA THR A 79 29.14 -11.29 -5.76
C THR A 79 28.05 -10.87 -4.76
N ASP A 80 28.24 -11.23 -3.50
CA ASP A 80 27.48 -10.68 -2.39
C ASP A 80 27.91 -9.23 -2.16
N HIS A 81 27.15 -8.31 -2.76
CA HIS A 81 27.45 -6.87 -2.70
C HIS A 81 27.50 -6.31 -1.29
N TYR A 82 26.74 -6.89 -0.35
CA TYR A 82 26.75 -6.44 1.03
C TYR A 82 28.09 -6.80 1.73
N ARG A 83 28.58 -8.03 1.57
CA ARG A 83 29.87 -8.46 2.12
C ARG A 83 31.02 -7.69 1.47
N LEU A 84 30.93 -7.48 0.14
CA LEU A 84 31.94 -6.71 -0.57
C LEU A 84 32.02 -5.28 -0.05
N ALA A 85 30.86 -4.60 0.13
CA ALA A 85 30.79 -3.26 0.69
C ALA A 85 31.37 -3.20 2.12
N SER A 86 31.03 -4.18 2.95
CA SER A 86 31.52 -4.26 4.33
C SER A 86 33.05 -4.35 4.40
N LEU A 87 33.62 -5.26 3.60
CA LEU A 87 35.08 -5.46 3.52
C LEU A 87 35.77 -4.25 2.92
N SER A 88 35.20 -3.65 1.89
CA SER A 88 35.80 -2.51 1.22
C SER A 88 35.86 -1.27 2.12
N LEU A 89 34.80 -0.99 2.89
CA LEU A 89 34.77 0.12 3.86
C LEU A 89 35.73 -0.11 5.04
N ALA A 90 35.84 -1.34 5.52
CA ALA A 90 36.86 -1.69 6.53
C ALA A 90 38.28 -1.48 5.99
N THR A 91 38.52 -1.88 4.74
CA THR A 91 39.81 -1.67 4.05
C THR A 91 40.12 -0.19 3.89
N ASP A 92 39.13 0.66 3.54
CA ASP A 92 39.29 2.11 3.43
C ASP A 92 39.75 2.74 4.76
N VAL A 93 39.08 2.38 5.87
CA VAL A 93 39.46 2.87 7.20
C VAL A 93 40.89 2.43 7.59
N LEU A 94 41.27 1.18 7.25
CA LEU A 94 42.62 0.68 7.54
C LEU A 94 43.69 1.41 6.73
N PHE A 95 43.49 1.60 5.41
CA PHE A 95 44.49 2.30 4.59
C PHE A 95 44.59 3.78 4.91
N LEU A 96 43.45 4.48 5.08
CA LEU A 96 43.45 5.89 5.47
C LEU A 96 44.04 6.07 6.89
N GLY A 97 43.72 5.17 7.82
CA GLY A 97 44.30 5.16 9.14
C GLY A 97 45.84 4.95 9.14
N ALA A 98 46.31 4.00 8.29
CA ALA A 98 47.73 3.76 8.07
C ALA A 98 48.45 5.01 7.49
N LEU A 99 47.79 5.70 6.54
CA LEU A 99 48.31 6.96 6.01
C LEU A 99 48.43 8.04 7.05
N VAL A 100 47.46 8.21 7.96
CA VAL A 100 47.53 9.16 9.09
C VAL A 100 48.72 8.85 9.97
N ILE A 101 49.04 7.57 10.19
CA ILE A 101 50.21 7.16 11.01
C ILE A 101 51.54 7.48 10.31
N THR A 102 51.59 7.42 8.96
CA THR A 102 52.83 7.64 8.19
C THR A 102 53.08 9.10 7.81
N THR A 103 52.07 9.98 8.00
CA THR A 103 52.17 11.41 7.75
C THR A 103 52.47 12.13 9.09
N SER A 104 53.02 13.36 9.01
CA SER A 104 53.43 14.11 10.22
C SER A 104 52.24 14.68 11.01
N GLY A 105 51.00 14.46 10.58
CA GLY A 105 49.83 14.90 11.32
C GLY A 105 48.54 14.97 10.51
N ILE A 106 47.49 15.43 11.20
CA ILE A 106 46.10 15.53 10.70
C ILE A 106 45.88 16.75 9.79
N GLU A 107 46.88 17.66 9.71
CA GLU A 107 46.81 18.92 8.97
C GLU A 107 46.64 18.68 7.45
N ASP A 108 46.95 17.48 6.91
CA ASP A 108 46.88 17.12 5.52
C ASP A 108 45.47 16.75 4.99
N GLY A 109 44.43 16.96 5.79
CA GLY A 109 43.05 16.68 5.37
C GLY A 109 42.62 15.19 5.42
N LEU A 110 43.53 14.27 5.81
CA LEU A 110 43.23 12.82 5.92
C LEU A 110 42.17 12.54 6.98
N GLY A 111 42.10 13.37 8.04
CA GLY A 111 41.06 13.28 9.08
C GLY A 111 39.64 13.44 8.50
N ILE A 112 39.45 14.32 7.51
CA ILE A 112 38.16 14.55 6.85
C ILE A 112 37.74 13.30 6.04
N LEU A 113 38.69 12.65 5.37
CA LEU A 113 38.42 11.42 4.61
C LEU A 113 38.00 10.28 5.54
N LEU A 114 38.61 10.16 6.73
CA LEU A 114 38.21 9.16 7.74
C LEU A 114 36.81 9.45 8.31
N VAL A 115 36.46 10.71 8.53
CA VAL A 115 35.11 11.10 8.92
C VAL A 115 34.10 10.72 7.84
N PHE A 116 34.40 11.03 6.57
CA PHE A 116 33.54 10.68 5.43
C PHE A 116 33.35 9.16 5.29
N THR A 117 34.43 8.36 5.35
CA THR A 117 34.36 6.89 5.26
C THR A 117 33.58 6.30 6.44
N SER A 118 33.69 6.87 7.65
CA SER A 118 32.90 6.47 8.80
C SER A 118 31.39 6.72 8.60
N GLY A 119 31.05 7.86 8.00
CA GLY A 119 29.68 8.17 7.59
C GLY A 119 29.13 7.22 6.52
N ALA A 120 29.95 6.97 5.47
CA ALA A 120 29.60 6.02 4.42
C ALA A 120 29.41 4.59 4.95
N ALA A 121 30.27 4.14 5.86
CA ALA A 121 30.12 2.87 6.55
C ALA A 121 28.81 2.78 7.33
N ALA A 122 28.40 3.86 7.98
CA ALA A 122 27.17 3.91 8.78
C ALA A 122 25.87 3.86 7.94
N ILE A 123 25.94 4.24 6.69
CA ILE A 123 24.81 4.06 5.74
C ILE A 123 24.64 2.60 5.34
N VAL A 124 25.72 1.88 5.14
CA VAL A 124 25.73 0.51 4.61
C VAL A 124 25.68 -0.54 5.71
N LEU A 125 26.38 -0.31 6.84
CA LEU A 125 26.54 -1.29 7.91
C LEU A 125 25.57 -1.06 9.06
N PRO A 126 25.23 -2.12 9.84
CA PRO A 126 24.57 -1.96 11.13
C PRO A 126 25.39 -1.07 12.07
N LEU A 127 24.69 -0.29 12.92
CA LEU A 127 25.30 0.70 13.80
C LEU A 127 26.51 0.18 14.58
N ARG A 128 26.46 -1.05 15.08
CA ARG A 128 27.56 -1.68 15.84
C ARG A 128 28.87 -1.78 15.05
N PHE A 129 28.80 -2.15 13.77
CA PHE A 129 29.98 -2.26 12.90
C PHE A 129 30.45 -0.88 12.42
N ALA A 130 29.49 0.01 12.11
CA ALA A 130 29.81 1.39 11.75
C ALA A 130 30.55 2.12 12.90
N LEU A 131 30.07 1.97 14.14
CA LEU A 131 30.73 2.52 15.31
C LEU A 131 32.10 1.90 15.57
N ALA A 132 32.25 0.59 15.31
CA ALA A 132 33.58 -0.05 15.47
C ALA A 132 34.58 0.54 14.46
N LEU A 133 34.20 0.76 13.20
CA LEU A 133 35.06 1.40 12.20
C LEU A 133 35.34 2.88 12.52
N ALA A 134 34.32 3.64 12.95
CA ALA A 134 34.49 5.02 13.37
C ALA A 134 35.42 5.14 14.61
N SER A 135 35.30 4.19 15.54
CA SER A 135 36.19 4.13 16.72
C SER A 135 37.61 3.80 16.30
N LEU A 136 37.81 2.87 15.35
CA LEU A 136 39.13 2.56 14.81
C LEU A 136 39.78 3.77 14.13
N ALA A 137 38.99 4.52 13.34
CA ALA A 137 39.44 5.76 12.73
C ALA A 137 39.82 6.83 13.80
N ALA A 138 38.99 6.99 14.83
CA ALA A 138 39.25 7.91 15.95
C ALA A 138 40.55 7.52 16.71
N VAL A 139 40.74 6.24 17.00
CA VAL A 139 41.93 5.72 17.67
C VAL A 139 43.17 5.95 16.80
N ALA A 140 43.12 5.75 15.51
CA ALA A 140 44.22 6.02 14.58
C ALA A 140 44.61 7.52 14.63
N MET A 141 43.64 8.43 14.54
CA MET A 141 43.87 9.88 14.58
C MET A 141 44.42 10.35 15.91
N VAL A 142 43.75 10.00 17.03
CA VAL A 142 44.12 10.46 18.36
C VAL A 142 45.43 9.79 18.82
N GLY A 143 45.58 8.51 18.52
CA GLY A 143 46.80 7.75 18.84
C GLY A 143 48.06 8.33 18.17
N THR A 144 47.97 8.67 16.88
CA THR A 144 49.04 9.33 16.14
C THR A 144 49.35 10.71 16.70
N ALA A 145 48.33 11.50 17.03
CA ALA A 145 48.54 12.83 17.62
C ALA A 145 49.20 12.77 19.02
N ILE A 146 48.82 11.81 19.85
CA ILE A 146 49.44 11.58 21.18
C ILE A 146 50.91 11.17 21.01
N TRP A 147 51.18 10.25 20.07
CA TRP A 147 52.53 9.80 19.77
C TRP A 147 53.42 10.96 19.32
N ASN A 148 53.00 11.73 18.33
CA ASN A 148 53.77 12.87 17.81
C ASN A 148 53.99 13.95 18.88
N TYR A 149 52.97 14.23 19.73
CA TYR A 149 53.08 15.14 20.85
C TYR A 149 54.13 14.64 21.88
N SER A 150 54.13 13.35 22.20
CA SER A 150 55.11 12.76 23.16
C SER A 150 56.53 12.83 22.66
N GLN A 151 56.75 12.81 21.33
CA GLN A 151 58.08 12.97 20.72
C GLN A 151 58.50 14.43 20.55
N GLY A 152 57.65 15.41 20.97
CA GLY A 152 57.91 16.81 20.73
C GLY A 152 57.81 17.27 19.26
N ALA A 153 57.26 16.41 18.41
CA ALA A 153 57.09 16.65 16.98
C ALA A 153 55.76 17.35 16.63
N ALA A 154 54.85 17.53 17.63
CA ALA A 154 53.54 18.11 17.40
C ALA A 154 53.15 19.07 18.54
N GLU A 155 52.31 20.07 18.21
CA GLU A 155 51.76 21.01 19.20
C GLU A 155 50.46 20.45 19.85
N ALA A 156 50.11 20.96 21.04
CA ALA A 156 48.85 20.65 21.73
C ALA A 156 47.60 20.91 20.86
N ARG A 157 47.68 21.84 19.93
CA ARG A 157 46.62 22.15 18.95
C ARG A 157 46.28 20.93 18.09
N GLN A 158 47.27 20.18 17.61
CA GLN A 158 47.06 18.99 16.77
C GLN A 158 46.36 17.87 17.56
N LEU A 159 46.60 17.74 18.84
CA LEU A 159 45.92 16.81 19.72
C LEU A 159 44.42 17.15 19.84
N ILE A 160 44.11 18.45 20.01
CA ILE A 160 42.74 18.94 20.08
C ILE A 160 42.04 18.68 18.74
N GLN A 161 42.68 18.94 17.59
CA GLN A 161 42.14 18.69 16.26
C GLN A 161 41.87 17.20 16.07
N ALA A 162 42.78 16.31 16.43
CA ALA A 162 42.60 14.87 16.36
C ALA A 162 41.38 14.39 17.17
N ALA A 163 41.25 14.88 18.39
CA ALA A 163 40.09 14.56 19.21
C ALA A 163 38.77 15.04 18.62
N LEU A 164 38.74 16.26 18.06
CA LEU A 164 37.56 16.79 17.37
C LEU A 164 37.18 15.94 16.14
N PHE A 165 38.15 15.55 15.30
CA PHE A 165 37.87 14.66 14.17
C PHE A 165 37.38 13.29 14.62
N GLY A 166 37.96 12.72 15.68
CA GLY A 166 37.51 11.43 16.22
C GLY A 166 36.07 11.48 16.74
N ILE A 167 35.73 12.55 17.51
CA ILE A 167 34.34 12.77 17.96
C ILE A 167 33.42 12.98 16.77
N THR A 168 33.83 13.79 15.79
CA THR A 168 33.04 14.06 14.59
C THR A 168 32.78 12.78 13.78
N ALA A 169 33.77 11.88 13.67
CA ALA A 169 33.59 10.58 13.02
C ALA A 169 32.51 9.72 13.68
N LEU A 170 32.52 9.65 15.02
CA LEU A 170 31.51 8.91 15.79
C LEU A 170 30.11 9.54 15.65
N VAL A 171 30.02 10.87 15.81
CA VAL A 171 28.75 11.58 15.67
C VAL A 171 28.19 11.42 14.25
N THR A 172 29.06 11.59 13.24
CA THR A 172 28.66 11.40 11.82
C THR A 172 28.17 9.98 11.57
N ALA A 173 28.84 8.95 12.12
CA ALA A 173 28.40 7.58 12.01
C ALA A 173 27.01 7.34 12.63
N ILE A 174 26.74 7.93 13.81
CA ILE A 174 25.43 7.82 14.46
C ILE A 174 24.36 8.51 13.60
N LEU A 175 24.58 9.75 13.19
CA LEU A 175 23.61 10.54 12.41
C LEU A 175 23.36 9.91 11.05
N ALA A 176 24.40 9.51 10.33
CA ALA A 176 24.27 8.87 9.02
C ALA A 176 23.49 7.55 9.10
N ASN A 177 23.74 6.74 10.15
CA ASN A 177 22.98 5.50 10.37
C ASN A 177 21.52 5.79 10.68
N GLN A 178 21.23 6.81 11.49
CA GLN A 178 19.86 7.20 11.81
C GLN A 178 19.08 7.71 10.58
N ILE A 179 19.72 8.54 9.76
CA ILE A 179 19.14 9.03 8.51
C ILE A 179 18.88 7.86 7.54
N ALA A 180 19.85 6.96 7.40
CA ALA A 180 19.70 5.76 6.57
C ALA A 180 18.58 4.86 7.07
N TYR A 181 18.39 4.73 8.39
CA TYR A 181 17.28 4.00 8.99
C TYR A 181 15.93 4.63 8.63
N TRP A 182 15.77 5.94 8.82
CA TRP A 182 14.52 6.64 8.46
C TRP A 182 14.22 6.54 6.96
N ALA A 183 15.22 6.74 6.11
CA ALA A 183 15.04 6.64 4.66
C ALA A 183 14.53 5.26 4.21
N ARG A 184 14.96 4.19 4.88
CA ARG A 184 14.48 2.82 4.63
C ARG A 184 13.05 2.62 5.09
N ASP A 185 12.71 3.08 6.28
CA ASP A 185 11.36 2.97 6.85
C ASP A 185 10.33 3.71 5.98
N TYR A 186 10.65 4.93 5.55
CA TYR A 186 9.80 5.69 4.63
C TYR A 186 9.57 4.98 3.28
N ARG A 187 10.59 4.32 2.73
CA ARG A 187 10.44 3.54 1.49
C ARG A 187 9.51 2.36 1.66
N LEU A 188 9.66 1.58 2.73
CA LEU A 188 8.79 0.46 3.04
C LEU A 188 7.33 0.88 3.20
N ILE A 189 7.10 2.03 3.87
CA ILE A 189 5.76 2.61 4.01
C ILE A 189 5.20 3.02 2.64
N ALA A 190 6.00 3.67 1.80
CA ALA A 190 5.60 4.10 0.46
C ALA A 190 5.25 2.91 -0.44
N GLU A 191 6.06 1.84 -0.43
CA GLU A 191 5.78 0.61 -1.18
C GLU A 191 4.49 -0.09 -0.71
N LYS A 192 4.29 -0.20 0.60
CA LYS A 192 3.05 -0.75 1.17
C LYS A 192 1.82 0.08 0.78
N ARG A 193 1.92 1.41 0.82
CA ARG A 193 0.84 2.31 0.38
C ARG A 193 0.54 2.13 -1.10
N LYS A 194 1.57 2.09 -1.95
CA LYS A 194 1.41 1.85 -3.39
C LYS A 194 0.71 0.51 -3.66
N ALA A 195 1.16 -0.57 -3.03
CA ALA A 195 0.54 -1.88 -3.17
C ALA A 195 -0.93 -1.90 -2.70
N THR A 196 -1.26 -1.16 -1.63
CA THR A 196 -2.63 -1.03 -1.14
C THR A 196 -3.51 -0.25 -2.11
N LEU A 197 -3.01 0.87 -2.65
CA LEU A 197 -3.73 1.65 -3.67
C LEU A 197 -4.02 0.80 -4.91
N THR A 198 -3.02 0.09 -5.43
CA THR A 198 -3.22 -0.80 -6.60
C THR A 198 -4.27 -1.89 -6.33
N LYS A 199 -4.28 -2.48 -5.11
CA LYS A 199 -5.30 -3.46 -4.74
C LYS A 199 -6.70 -2.84 -4.66
N LEU A 200 -6.83 -1.62 -4.13
CA LEU A 200 -8.10 -0.90 -4.06
C LEU A 200 -8.60 -0.53 -5.46
N GLU A 201 -7.72 -0.07 -6.35
CA GLU A 201 -8.05 0.20 -7.75
C GLU A 201 -8.55 -1.05 -8.47
N GLN A 202 -7.83 -2.18 -8.34
CA GLN A 202 -8.24 -3.46 -8.90
C GLN A 202 -9.59 -3.96 -8.34
N ALA A 203 -9.79 -3.82 -7.01
CA ALA A 203 -11.05 -4.21 -6.40
C ALA A 203 -12.21 -3.33 -6.89
N ASN A 204 -12.02 -2.01 -6.97
CA ASN A 204 -13.01 -1.08 -7.50
C ASN A 204 -13.35 -1.39 -8.97
N GLU A 205 -12.34 -1.63 -9.80
CA GLU A 205 -12.54 -2.00 -11.21
C GLU A 205 -13.33 -3.31 -11.33
N LEU A 206 -12.98 -4.32 -10.52
CA LEU A 206 -13.68 -5.60 -10.51
C LEU A 206 -15.14 -5.45 -10.04
N ILE A 207 -15.40 -4.67 -9.01
CA ILE A 207 -16.75 -4.38 -8.51
C ILE A 207 -17.56 -3.71 -9.61
N ILE A 208 -17.05 -2.63 -10.21
CA ILE A 208 -17.73 -1.89 -11.26
C ILE A 208 -18.02 -2.79 -12.47
N ARG A 209 -17.08 -3.64 -12.88
CA ARG A 209 -17.28 -4.60 -13.98
C ARG A 209 -18.33 -5.67 -13.66
N ARG A 210 -18.38 -6.16 -12.41
CA ARG A 210 -19.30 -7.23 -11.98
C ARG A 210 -20.67 -6.73 -11.54
N MET A 211 -20.86 -5.42 -11.42
CA MET A 211 -22.18 -4.85 -11.12
C MET A 211 -23.16 -5.18 -12.25
N ARG A 212 -24.33 -5.73 -11.88
CA ARG A 212 -25.44 -5.96 -12.82
C ARG A 212 -26.13 -4.65 -13.23
N THR A 213 -26.00 -3.62 -12.42
CA THR A 213 -26.49 -2.27 -12.72
C THR A 213 -25.54 -1.62 -13.73
N GLY A 214 -26.06 -1.09 -14.82
CA GLY A 214 -25.29 -0.26 -15.73
C GLY A 214 -24.88 1.04 -15.06
N VAL A 215 -23.61 1.43 -15.18
CA VAL A 215 -23.08 2.67 -14.63
C VAL A 215 -22.43 3.46 -15.75
N ILE A 216 -22.84 4.73 -15.88
CA ILE A 216 -22.26 5.69 -16.82
C ILE A 216 -21.93 6.95 -16.05
N ALA A 217 -20.71 7.48 -16.22
CA ALA A 217 -20.37 8.82 -15.77
C ALA A 217 -20.18 9.74 -16.98
N VAL A 218 -20.81 10.91 -16.92
CA VAL A 218 -20.76 11.94 -17.96
C VAL A 218 -20.12 13.20 -17.43
N ASP A 219 -19.50 13.98 -18.30
CA ASP A 219 -19.01 15.32 -17.96
C ASP A 219 -20.14 16.39 -18.05
N GLU A 220 -19.80 17.64 -17.84
CA GLU A 220 -20.74 18.76 -17.87
C GLU A 220 -21.45 18.92 -19.23
N ASN A 221 -20.82 18.46 -20.32
CA ASN A 221 -21.35 18.47 -21.68
C ASN A 221 -22.07 17.16 -22.05
N ASN A 222 -22.42 16.33 -21.07
CA ASN A 222 -23.04 15.02 -21.24
C ASN A 222 -22.22 14.05 -22.12
N ARG A 223 -20.89 14.23 -22.24
CA ARG A 223 -20.03 13.25 -22.89
C ARG A 223 -19.72 12.12 -21.93
N VAL A 224 -19.87 10.90 -22.39
CA VAL A 224 -19.56 9.69 -21.60
C VAL A 224 -18.06 9.62 -21.37
N ARG A 225 -17.66 9.55 -20.10
CA ARG A 225 -16.27 9.38 -19.65
C ARG A 225 -16.00 8.01 -19.10
N ILE A 226 -16.97 7.44 -18.39
CA ILE A 226 -16.86 6.11 -17.77
C ILE A 226 -18.13 5.34 -18.13
N MET A 227 -17.96 4.07 -18.49
CA MET A 227 -19.05 3.16 -18.78
C MET A 227 -18.65 1.75 -18.36
N ASN A 228 -19.42 1.12 -17.47
CA ASN A 228 -19.16 -0.27 -17.11
C ASN A 228 -19.68 -1.24 -18.18
N GLU A 229 -19.36 -2.52 -18.00
CA GLU A 229 -19.72 -3.57 -18.97
C GLU A 229 -21.23 -3.75 -19.10
N SER A 230 -21.98 -3.68 -18.00
CA SER A 230 -23.44 -3.78 -18.00
C SER A 230 -24.11 -2.64 -18.79
N ALA A 231 -23.65 -1.40 -18.60
CA ALA A 231 -24.13 -0.25 -19.35
C ALA A 231 -23.78 -0.38 -20.86
N TRP A 232 -22.57 -0.83 -21.15
CA TRP A 232 -22.11 -1.03 -22.52
C TRP A 232 -22.96 -2.06 -23.26
N PHE A 233 -23.30 -3.19 -22.64
CA PHE A 233 -24.21 -4.18 -23.20
C PHE A 233 -25.63 -3.62 -23.38
N SER A 234 -26.16 -2.91 -22.37
CA SER A 234 -27.51 -2.33 -22.45
C SER A 234 -27.65 -1.29 -23.56
N LEU A 235 -26.56 -0.60 -23.91
CA LEU A 235 -26.53 0.38 -25.02
C LEU A 235 -26.21 -0.25 -26.39
N GLY A 236 -26.22 -1.58 -26.50
CA GLY A 236 -26.00 -2.29 -27.76
C GLY A 236 -24.54 -2.42 -28.17
N SER A 237 -23.61 -2.42 -27.22
CA SER A 237 -22.17 -2.66 -27.43
C SER A 237 -21.49 -1.70 -28.42
N PRO A 238 -21.57 -0.39 -28.22
CA PRO A 238 -21.05 0.60 -29.15
C PRO A 238 -19.52 0.48 -29.33
N LYS A 239 -19.04 0.69 -30.56
CA LYS A 239 -17.62 0.58 -30.92
C LYS A 239 -16.75 1.67 -30.27
N VAL A 240 -17.31 2.85 -30.01
CA VAL A 240 -16.62 4.00 -29.43
C VAL A 240 -17.27 4.32 -28.08
N ARG A 241 -16.48 4.46 -27.03
CA ARG A 241 -16.98 4.69 -25.67
C ARG A 241 -17.08 6.17 -25.29
N GLU A 242 -16.30 7.04 -25.91
CA GLU A 242 -16.23 8.47 -25.56
C GLU A 242 -17.01 9.33 -26.56
N LYS A 243 -18.32 9.33 -26.46
CA LYS A 243 -19.21 10.16 -27.27
C LYS A 243 -20.24 10.86 -26.38
N PRO A 244 -20.95 11.90 -26.92
CA PRO A 244 -22.11 12.46 -26.24
C PRO A 244 -23.15 11.38 -25.93
N LEU A 245 -23.78 11.44 -24.75
CA LEU A 245 -24.78 10.46 -24.30
C LEU A 245 -25.96 10.36 -25.29
N GLY A 246 -26.31 11.50 -25.92
CA GLY A 246 -27.38 11.54 -26.92
C GLY A 246 -27.11 10.72 -28.17
N GLU A 247 -25.84 10.44 -28.51
CA GLU A 247 -25.50 9.55 -29.65
C GLU A 247 -25.67 8.07 -29.28
N PHE A 248 -25.62 7.70 -28.00
CA PHE A 248 -25.89 6.34 -27.54
C PHE A 248 -27.35 6.09 -27.27
N SER A 249 -28.00 7.04 -26.62
CA SER A 249 -29.44 6.97 -26.32
C SER A 249 -30.02 8.39 -26.17
N PRO A 250 -30.74 8.89 -27.18
CA PRO A 250 -31.41 10.18 -27.09
C PRO A 250 -32.38 10.26 -25.92
N ARG A 251 -33.11 9.18 -25.63
CA ARG A 251 -34.09 9.11 -24.53
C ARG A 251 -33.41 9.19 -23.16
N LEU A 252 -32.27 8.52 -22.97
CA LEU A 252 -31.53 8.58 -21.72
C LEU A 252 -30.92 9.97 -21.50
N ASN A 253 -30.45 10.61 -22.57
CA ASN A 253 -29.96 11.98 -22.51
C ASN A 253 -31.08 12.96 -22.18
N GLN A 254 -32.26 12.80 -22.75
CA GLN A 254 -33.41 13.62 -22.40
C GLN A 254 -33.80 13.46 -20.94
N ALA A 255 -33.86 12.24 -20.41
CA ALA A 255 -34.14 11.98 -19.00
C ALA A 255 -33.09 12.61 -18.06
N LEU A 256 -31.82 12.60 -18.46
CA LEU A 256 -30.77 13.29 -17.72
C LEU A 256 -30.96 14.81 -17.68
N GLU A 257 -31.33 15.42 -18.81
CA GLU A 257 -31.58 16.85 -18.91
C GLU A 257 -32.84 17.27 -18.12
N GLU A 258 -33.89 16.46 -18.12
CA GLU A 258 -35.08 16.67 -17.29
C GLU A 258 -34.72 16.60 -15.80
N TRP A 259 -33.98 15.59 -15.38
CA TRP A 259 -33.50 15.46 -14.02
C TRP A 259 -32.59 16.63 -13.58
N LYS A 260 -31.70 17.12 -14.45
CA LYS A 260 -30.89 18.31 -14.15
C LYS A 260 -31.72 19.56 -13.86
N ARG A 261 -32.93 19.69 -14.49
CA ARG A 261 -33.85 20.80 -14.26
C ARG A 261 -34.68 20.60 -12.99
N HIS A 262 -35.05 19.35 -12.70
CA HIS A 262 -35.91 18.97 -11.57
C HIS A 262 -35.34 17.75 -10.83
N PRO A 263 -34.29 17.92 -9.98
CA PRO A 263 -33.58 16.81 -9.35
C PRO A 263 -34.38 15.97 -8.35
N THR A 264 -35.58 16.44 -7.97
CA THR A 264 -36.44 15.77 -6.97
C THR A 264 -37.42 14.80 -7.59
N ASP A 265 -37.60 14.79 -8.90
CA ASP A 265 -38.54 13.91 -9.59
C ASP A 265 -37.91 12.52 -9.84
N ASP A 266 -38.68 11.47 -9.52
CA ASP A 266 -38.27 10.10 -9.87
C ASP A 266 -38.34 9.92 -11.38
N PRO A 267 -37.24 9.53 -12.04
CA PRO A 267 -37.22 9.39 -13.48
C PRO A 267 -38.09 8.21 -13.96
N ALA A 268 -38.83 8.44 -15.03
CA ALA A 268 -39.65 7.39 -15.66
C ALA A 268 -38.79 6.29 -16.31
N PRO A 269 -39.29 5.06 -16.44
CA PRO A 269 -38.59 4.01 -17.16
C PRO A 269 -38.30 4.41 -18.61
N VAL A 270 -37.07 4.15 -19.05
CA VAL A 270 -36.57 4.47 -20.40
C VAL A 270 -36.30 3.19 -21.17
N VAL A 271 -36.77 3.15 -22.43
CA VAL A 271 -36.43 2.07 -23.37
C VAL A 271 -35.19 2.47 -24.17
N LEU A 272 -34.16 1.65 -24.09
CA LEU A 272 -32.89 1.86 -24.80
C LEU A 272 -32.93 1.25 -26.21
N GLU A 273 -32.47 1.99 -27.21
CA GLU A 273 -32.24 1.50 -28.54
C GLU A 273 -30.74 1.27 -28.79
N PRO A 274 -30.33 0.22 -29.50
CA PRO A 274 -31.13 -0.80 -30.22
C PRO A 274 -31.54 -2.01 -29.35
N SER A 275 -31.07 -2.11 -28.07
CA SER A 275 -31.25 -3.31 -27.24
C SER A 275 -32.70 -3.58 -26.81
N GLN A 276 -33.60 -2.60 -26.97
CA GLN A 276 -35.01 -2.64 -26.50
C GLN A 276 -35.10 -2.92 -24.97
N ALA A 277 -33.99 -2.76 -24.23
CA ALA A 277 -33.97 -2.95 -22.79
C ALA A 277 -34.74 -1.82 -22.10
N GLN A 278 -35.67 -2.17 -21.24
CA GLN A 278 -36.40 -1.23 -20.40
C GLN A 278 -35.62 -1.05 -19.10
N ILE A 279 -35.07 0.14 -18.91
CA ILE A 279 -34.31 0.49 -17.69
C ILE A 279 -35.02 1.53 -16.85
N LEU A 280 -34.79 1.48 -15.54
CA LEU A 280 -35.11 2.56 -14.62
C LEU A 280 -33.77 3.31 -14.34
N PRO A 281 -33.60 4.54 -14.90
CA PRO A 281 -32.41 5.32 -14.64
C PRO A 281 -32.47 5.96 -13.26
N SER A 282 -31.34 6.12 -12.61
CA SER A 282 -31.17 6.93 -11.40
C SER A 282 -29.94 7.81 -11.60
N PHE A 283 -30.06 9.08 -11.24
CA PHE A 283 -29.03 10.08 -11.49
C PHE A 283 -28.45 10.61 -10.18
N VAL A 284 -27.13 10.84 -10.15
CA VAL A 284 -26.42 11.44 -9.03
C VAL A 284 -25.50 12.51 -9.56
N GLN A 285 -25.61 13.73 -9.04
CA GLN A 285 -24.70 14.80 -9.38
C GLN A 285 -23.36 14.58 -8.68
N LEU A 286 -22.28 14.76 -9.43
CA LEU A 286 -20.92 14.63 -8.91
C LEU A 286 -20.33 16.02 -8.61
N PRO A 287 -19.41 16.12 -7.62
CA PRO A 287 -18.72 17.36 -7.32
C PRO A 287 -17.94 17.88 -8.54
N ALA A 288 -17.95 19.19 -8.78
CA ALA A 288 -17.27 19.83 -9.89
C ALA A 288 -15.74 19.53 -9.92
N GLU A 289 -15.13 19.33 -8.76
CA GLU A 289 -13.71 18.96 -8.62
C GLU A 289 -13.35 17.63 -9.29
N SER A 290 -14.32 16.75 -9.52
CA SER A 290 -14.10 15.44 -10.18
C SER A 290 -13.93 15.54 -11.70
N GLY A 291 -14.23 16.69 -12.33
CA GLY A 291 -14.31 16.85 -13.78
C GLY A 291 -15.45 16.05 -14.43
N LEU A 292 -16.37 15.50 -13.62
CA LEU A 292 -17.54 14.75 -14.02
C LEU A 292 -18.79 15.51 -13.59
N GLY A 293 -19.82 15.58 -14.47
CA GLY A 293 -21.06 16.29 -14.20
C GLY A 293 -22.09 15.44 -13.46
N ALA A 294 -22.31 14.21 -13.92
CA ALA A 294 -23.31 13.31 -13.34
C ALA A 294 -22.93 11.83 -13.51
N MET A 295 -23.44 11.01 -12.60
CA MET A 295 -23.41 9.54 -12.68
C MET A 295 -24.83 9.01 -12.93
N ILE A 296 -24.96 8.08 -13.83
CA ILE A 296 -26.21 7.45 -14.24
C ILE A 296 -26.13 5.98 -13.87
N PHE A 297 -27.07 5.51 -13.08
CA PHE A 297 -27.29 4.10 -12.78
C PHE A 297 -28.45 3.59 -13.59
N MET A 298 -28.29 2.48 -14.30
CA MET A 298 -29.31 1.88 -15.13
C MET A 298 -29.69 0.51 -14.56
N THR A 299 -30.85 0.44 -13.93
CA THR A 299 -31.38 -0.81 -13.36
C THR A 299 -32.39 -1.41 -14.34
N ASP A 300 -32.28 -2.70 -14.64
CA ASP A 300 -33.27 -3.41 -15.47
C ASP A 300 -34.64 -3.41 -14.76
N ASN A 301 -35.63 -2.78 -15.40
CA ASN A 301 -36.97 -2.64 -14.86
C ASN A 301 -37.66 -4.02 -14.68
N ASN A 302 -37.34 -5.01 -15.49
CA ASN A 302 -37.89 -6.36 -15.35
C ASN A 302 -37.40 -7.04 -14.05
N VAL A 303 -36.19 -6.76 -13.62
CA VAL A 303 -35.65 -7.30 -12.36
C VAL A 303 -36.36 -6.68 -11.17
N VAL A 304 -36.63 -5.37 -11.22
CA VAL A 304 -37.37 -4.65 -10.18
C VAL A 304 -38.80 -5.16 -10.08
N ALA A 305 -39.49 -5.29 -11.21
CA ALA A 305 -40.84 -5.81 -11.28
C ALA A 305 -40.96 -7.24 -10.73
N ARG A 306 -40.05 -8.15 -11.14
CA ARG A 306 -40.01 -9.53 -10.63
C ARG A 306 -39.80 -9.58 -9.12
N ARG A 307 -38.90 -8.77 -8.56
CA ARG A 307 -38.70 -8.69 -7.11
C ARG A 307 -39.91 -8.18 -6.36
N ALA A 308 -40.62 -7.18 -6.90
CA ALA A 308 -41.85 -6.68 -6.31
C ALA A 308 -42.93 -7.76 -6.26
N VAL A 309 -43.09 -8.52 -7.34
CA VAL A 309 -44.01 -9.68 -7.42
C VAL A 309 -43.63 -10.77 -6.43
N GLU A 310 -42.35 -11.15 -6.33
CA GLU A 310 -41.86 -12.16 -5.39
C GLU A 310 -42.13 -11.73 -3.92
N LEU A 311 -41.85 -10.47 -3.60
CA LEU A 311 -42.12 -9.94 -2.26
C LEU A 311 -43.62 -9.92 -1.94
N SER A 312 -44.48 -9.57 -2.92
CA SER A 312 -45.94 -9.61 -2.77
C SER A 312 -46.45 -11.03 -2.55
N VAL A 313 -45.99 -11.99 -3.35
CA VAL A 313 -46.36 -13.41 -3.23
C VAL A 313 -45.90 -13.97 -1.86
N ASN A 314 -44.64 -13.69 -1.47
CA ASN A 314 -44.13 -14.14 -0.17
C ASN A 314 -44.89 -13.51 1.03
N SER A 315 -45.30 -12.25 0.90
CA SER A 315 -46.11 -11.58 1.93
C SER A 315 -47.51 -12.18 2.00
N LEU A 316 -48.14 -12.43 0.86
CA LEU A 316 -49.45 -13.09 0.78
C LEU A 316 -49.39 -14.51 1.36
N ALA A 317 -48.36 -15.29 1.03
CA ALA A 317 -48.20 -16.65 1.59
C ALA A 317 -48.04 -16.63 3.12
N LYS A 318 -47.23 -15.70 3.66
CA LYS A 318 -47.11 -15.54 5.12
C LYS A 318 -48.40 -15.13 5.81
N LEU A 319 -49.12 -14.19 5.22
CA LEU A 319 -50.42 -13.74 5.75
C LEU A 319 -51.45 -14.86 5.67
N SER A 320 -51.53 -15.61 4.56
CA SER A 320 -52.44 -16.73 4.41
C SER A 320 -52.18 -17.80 5.48
N GLY A 321 -50.89 -18.15 5.72
CA GLY A 321 -50.54 -19.11 6.76
C GLY A 321 -50.90 -18.66 8.17
N SER A 322 -50.70 -17.37 8.52
CA SER A 322 -51.06 -16.82 9.81
C SER A 322 -52.60 -16.80 10.01
N ILE A 323 -53.33 -16.30 9.01
CA ILE A 323 -54.82 -16.25 9.05
C ILE A 323 -55.41 -17.66 9.15
N ALA A 324 -54.85 -18.63 8.42
CA ALA A 324 -55.32 -19.99 8.49
C ALA A 324 -55.15 -20.63 9.89
N HIS A 325 -54.05 -20.35 10.57
CA HIS A 325 -53.83 -20.76 11.95
C HIS A 325 -54.81 -20.08 12.93
N GLU A 326 -55.03 -18.75 12.76
CA GLU A 326 -55.97 -18.01 13.61
C GLU A 326 -57.41 -18.41 13.38
N ILE A 327 -57.80 -18.84 12.20
CA ILE A 327 -59.15 -19.38 11.93
C ILE A 327 -59.32 -20.81 12.43
N ARG A 328 -58.30 -21.66 12.29
CA ARG A 328 -58.32 -23.05 12.73
C ARG A 328 -58.53 -23.18 14.23
N ASN A 329 -57.94 -22.29 15.03
CA ASN A 329 -58.06 -22.28 16.49
C ASN A 329 -59.51 -22.15 16.98
N PRO A 330 -60.31 -21.13 16.60
CA PRO A 330 -61.70 -21.01 17.02
C PRO A 330 -62.59 -22.13 16.43
N LEU A 331 -62.29 -22.59 15.21
CA LEU A 331 -63.03 -23.72 14.64
C LEU A 331 -62.79 -25.03 15.41
N SER A 332 -61.56 -25.29 15.88
CA SER A 332 -61.23 -26.44 16.72
C SER A 332 -61.94 -26.35 18.08
N ALA A 333 -61.96 -25.16 18.68
CA ALA A 333 -62.70 -24.94 19.94
C ALA A 333 -64.24 -25.14 19.79
N LEU A 334 -64.77 -24.66 18.66
CA LEU A 334 -66.19 -24.85 18.31
C LEU A 334 -66.54 -26.30 18.12
N ASN A 335 -65.69 -27.06 17.41
CA ASN A 335 -65.89 -28.48 17.18
C ASN A 335 -65.81 -29.27 18.50
N HIS A 336 -64.84 -28.98 19.35
CA HIS A 336 -64.68 -29.62 20.66
C HIS A 336 -65.88 -29.32 21.60
N ALA A 337 -66.35 -28.07 21.64
CA ALA A 337 -67.51 -27.68 22.42
C ALA A 337 -68.81 -28.42 21.95
N SER A 338 -68.96 -28.56 20.65
CA SER A 338 -70.10 -29.25 20.06
C SER A 338 -70.05 -30.78 20.34
N GLN A 339 -68.84 -31.38 20.41
CA GLN A 339 -68.67 -32.79 20.83
C GLN A 339 -69.05 -33.01 22.28
N LEU A 340 -68.58 -32.12 23.18
CA LEU A 340 -68.95 -32.18 24.61
C LEU A 340 -70.43 -32.04 24.84
N LEU A 341 -71.10 -31.19 24.03
CA LEU A 341 -72.54 -31.05 24.07
C LEU A 341 -73.25 -32.33 23.59
N GLU A 342 -72.77 -32.97 22.52
CA GLU A 342 -73.34 -34.23 21.99
C GLU A 342 -73.27 -35.39 23.03
N GLU A 343 -72.21 -35.44 23.82
CA GLU A 343 -71.96 -36.45 24.88
C GLU A 343 -72.78 -36.20 26.15
N SER A 344 -73.52 -35.07 26.26
CA SER A 344 -74.26 -34.69 27.48
C SER A 344 -75.57 -35.49 27.59
N PRO A 345 -75.83 -36.18 28.70
CA PRO A 345 -77.06 -36.99 28.89
C PRO A 345 -78.38 -36.16 28.90
N GLN A 346 -78.30 -34.84 28.97
CA GLN A 346 -79.44 -33.96 29.13
C GLN A 346 -79.96 -33.35 27.80
N ILE A 347 -79.34 -33.69 26.68
CA ILE A 347 -79.67 -33.12 25.34
C ILE A 347 -80.84 -33.87 24.70
N ARG A 348 -81.85 -33.11 24.22
CA ARG A 348 -82.98 -33.60 23.47
C ARG A 348 -82.66 -33.95 22.05
N LEU A 349 -83.40 -34.90 21.43
CA LEU A 349 -83.21 -35.31 20.06
C LEU A 349 -83.31 -34.13 19.03
N SER A 350 -84.05 -33.09 19.31
CA SER A 350 -84.17 -31.90 18.51
C SER A 350 -82.89 -31.02 18.55
N GLU A 351 -82.19 -30.98 19.67
CA GLU A 351 -80.97 -30.25 19.89
C GLU A 351 -79.74 -30.96 19.28
N MET A 352 -79.75 -32.30 19.28
CA MET A 352 -78.78 -33.14 18.60
C MET A 352 -78.59 -32.77 17.11
N ARG A 353 -79.70 -32.43 16.44
CA ARG A 353 -79.68 -32.02 15.04
C ARG A 353 -78.95 -30.72 14.84
N LEU A 354 -79.05 -29.75 15.79
CA LEU A 354 -78.37 -28.48 15.76
C LEU A 354 -76.84 -28.66 15.97
N ILE A 355 -76.45 -29.53 16.87
CA ILE A 355 -75.08 -29.90 17.13
C ILE A 355 -74.42 -30.48 15.90
N HIS A 356 -75.07 -31.42 15.21
CA HIS A 356 -74.60 -31.97 13.95
C HIS A 356 -74.42 -30.91 12.82
N ILE A 357 -75.31 -29.93 12.79
CA ILE A 357 -75.19 -28.81 11.84
C ILE A 357 -73.94 -27.99 12.14
N ILE A 358 -73.67 -27.67 13.43
CA ILE A 358 -72.50 -26.89 13.85
C ILE A 358 -71.20 -27.64 13.47
N GLN A 359 -71.15 -28.92 13.79
CA GLN A 359 -69.99 -29.79 13.50
C GLN A 359 -69.73 -29.87 11.95
N ASN A 360 -70.77 -30.03 11.18
CA ASN A 360 -70.65 -30.07 9.74
C ASN A 360 -70.17 -28.76 9.14
N HIS A 361 -70.65 -27.62 9.64
CA HIS A 361 -70.15 -26.31 9.21
C HIS A 361 -68.72 -26.04 9.66
N ALA A 362 -68.33 -26.42 10.89
CA ALA A 362 -66.96 -26.30 11.37
C ALA A 362 -65.99 -27.14 10.55
N LYS A 363 -66.36 -28.41 10.24
CA LYS A 363 -65.57 -29.29 9.33
C LYS A 363 -65.45 -28.69 7.92
N ARG A 364 -66.54 -28.15 7.36
CA ARG A 364 -66.52 -27.52 6.05
C ARG A 364 -65.65 -26.30 6.02
N MET A 365 -65.65 -25.43 7.04
CA MET A 365 -64.80 -24.26 7.17
C MET A 365 -63.33 -24.65 7.28
N ASN A 366 -62.98 -25.69 8.07
CA ASN A 366 -61.63 -26.23 8.12
C ASN A 366 -61.15 -26.70 6.75
N GLY A 367 -61.96 -27.41 5.99
CA GLY A 367 -61.63 -27.84 4.58
C GLY A 367 -61.41 -26.66 3.63
N ILE A 368 -62.14 -25.57 3.80
CA ILE A 368 -61.92 -24.35 3.00
C ILE A 368 -60.58 -23.71 3.37
N VAL A 369 -60.26 -23.64 4.62
CA VAL A 369 -58.98 -23.10 5.10
C VAL A 369 -57.78 -23.94 4.65
N GLU A 370 -57.91 -25.25 4.62
CA GLU A 370 -56.90 -26.17 4.08
C GLU A 370 -56.68 -26.04 2.58
N ASN A 371 -57.73 -25.70 1.81
CA ASN A 371 -57.61 -25.48 0.35
C ASN A 371 -57.04 -24.09 -0.04
N ILE A 372 -56.93 -23.16 0.88
CA ILE A 372 -56.36 -21.82 0.67
C ILE A 372 -54.83 -21.81 0.98
N LEU A 373 -54.33 -22.74 1.72
CA LEU A 373 -52.90 -22.93 2.05
C LEU A 373 -52.19 -23.74 0.98
#